data_704e5775c20744d4df17821dafacd2a7
#
_entry.id   704e5775c20744d4df17821dafacd2a7
#
_cell.length_a   1.000
_cell.length_b   1.000
_cell.length_c   1.000
_cell.angle_alpha   90.00
_cell.angle_beta   90.00
_cell.angle_gamma   90.00
#
_symmetry.space_group_name_H-M   'P 1'
#
loop_
_entity.id
_entity.type
_entity.pdbx_description
1 polymer ?
#
loop_
_entity_poly.entity_id
_entity_poly.type
_entity_poly.pdbx_seq_one_letter_code
_entity_poly.pdbx_strand_id
1 'polypeptide(L)'
;MTDLDASTAPVSHLAVAPPAVAQHQSADWGLVQAEQVDIIRHEPFSYEFKGPRHLLIASERAERYDGETLVDGLPRSNRRAWSRRMSFIPAGHRFYGWQKPRALTRSTFLYIDPLSPLLGSELRFTEVEFKPRLFFFDPDIWETALKLKAQLASSCRSQKAYVEALGIALAYELTRMNEDPSSLASDARGGLPHWQQKKLTQYIEEHLADEVSLLSLAGLAQLSPYHFSRAFKQSFGMPPHQYLTSRRIERAKTLLAEHKLSVTEIGLDVGLRPFANTPAKRRPTIAAASHNRLSKAV
;
A
#
# COMPACT_ATOMS: atom_id res chain seq x y z
N MET A 1 21.11 -7.78 35.88
CA MET A 1 19.86 -8.36 36.41
C MET A 1 19.22 -7.24 37.22
N THR A 2 18.49 -6.39 36.52
CA THR A 2 17.77 -5.25 37.12
C THR A 2 16.34 -5.29 36.56
N ASP A 3 15.45 -5.57 37.50
CA ASP A 3 14.01 -5.66 37.33
C ASP A 3 13.47 -4.39 36.67
N LEU A 4 12.86 -4.53 35.47
CA LEU A 4 11.96 -3.55 34.86
C LEU A 4 10.53 -4.04 35.08
N ASP A 5 10.12 -4.03 36.33
CA ASP A 5 8.71 -4.09 36.70
C ASP A 5 8.19 -2.66 36.73
N ALA A 6 7.91 -2.08 35.51
CA ALA A 6 7.30 -0.78 35.40
C ALA A 6 5.79 -0.97 35.28
N SER A 7 5.10 -0.58 36.33
CA SER A 7 3.67 -0.31 36.43
C SER A 7 3.07 0.18 35.10
N THR A 8 2.37 -0.70 34.40
CA THR A 8 1.76 -0.40 33.11
C THR A 8 0.38 0.22 33.31
N ALA A 9 0.33 1.52 33.63
CA ALA A 9 -0.89 2.28 33.43
C ALA A 9 -1.24 2.25 31.93
N PRO A 10 -2.51 2.12 31.54
CA PRO A 10 -2.90 2.12 30.13
C PRO A 10 -2.51 3.45 29.48
N VAL A 11 -1.56 3.40 28.56
CA VAL A 11 -1.13 4.59 27.80
C VAL A 11 -2.12 4.79 26.68
N SER A 12 -2.93 5.86 26.76
CA SER A 12 -3.96 6.17 25.78
C SER A 12 -3.42 6.62 24.42
N HIS A 13 -2.12 6.89 24.31
CA HIS A 13 -1.40 7.34 23.12
C HIS A 13 -0.09 6.58 22.94
N LEU A 14 0.48 6.68 21.74
CA LEU A 14 1.81 6.13 21.49
C LEU A 14 2.86 6.90 22.30
N ALA A 15 3.56 6.19 23.17
CA ALA A 15 4.73 6.73 23.85
C ALA A 15 5.97 6.60 22.95
N VAL A 16 6.71 7.69 22.78
CA VAL A 16 7.98 7.73 22.03
C VAL A 16 9.08 8.22 22.98
N ALA A 17 10.20 7.50 23.02
CA ALA A 17 11.33 7.85 23.90
C ALA A 17 12.66 7.83 23.11
N PRO A 18 13.44 8.93 23.14
CA PRO A 18 13.15 10.18 23.85
C PRO A 18 12.07 11.03 23.13
N PRO A 19 11.24 11.80 23.87
CA PRO A 19 10.14 12.58 23.28
C PRO A 19 10.60 13.62 22.27
N ALA A 20 11.81 14.16 22.41
CA ALA A 20 12.38 15.18 21.54
C ALA A 20 12.59 14.75 20.08
N VAL A 21 12.47 13.45 19.76
CA VAL A 21 12.61 12.96 18.39
C VAL A 21 11.32 13.08 17.56
N ALA A 22 10.17 13.32 18.20
CA ALA A 22 8.86 13.32 17.58
C ALA A 22 8.13 14.65 17.74
N GLN A 23 7.35 15.03 16.73
CA GLN A 23 6.34 16.08 16.81
C GLN A 23 4.97 15.45 16.65
N HIS A 24 3.99 15.93 17.41
CA HIS A 24 2.65 15.39 17.49
C HIS A 24 1.61 16.46 17.17
N GLN A 25 0.59 16.09 16.41
CA GLN A 25 -0.63 16.85 16.19
C GLN A 25 -1.80 15.90 16.36
N SER A 26 -2.73 16.20 17.26
CA SER A 26 -3.85 15.29 17.55
C SER A 26 -5.18 15.99 17.60
N ALA A 27 -6.25 15.24 17.35
CA ALA A 27 -7.64 15.63 17.55
C ALA A 27 -8.46 14.41 17.99
N ASP A 28 -9.41 14.61 18.90
CA ASP A 28 -10.33 13.58 19.38
C ASP A 28 -11.76 13.96 18.97
N TRP A 29 -12.45 13.04 18.30
CA TRP A 29 -13.82 13.18 17.84
C TRP A 29 -14.79 12.16 18.48
N GLY A 30 -14.34 11.49 19.56
CA GLY A 30 -15.10 10.48 20.29
C GLY A 30 -14.86 9.07 19.76
N LEU A 31 -15.53 8.67 18.67
CA LEU A 31 -15.34 7.35 18.06
C LEU A 31 -13.89 7.13 17.60
N VAL A 32 -13.31 8.13 16.96
CA VAL A 32 -11.93 8.10 16.45
C VAL A 32 -11.15 9.28 17.02
N GLN A 33 -9.97 8.98 17.53
CA GLN A 33 -8.94 9.97 17.80
C GLN A 33 -7.84 9.78 16.77
N ALA A 34 -7.40 10.86 16.14
CA ALA A 34 -6.28 10.84 15.22
C ALA A 34 -5.08 11.57 15.80
N GLU A 35 -3.90 11.02 15.55
CA GLU A 35 -2.64 11.63 15.93
C GLU A 35 -1.64 11.51 14.77
N GLN A 36 -1.14 12.61 14.25
CA GLN A 36 -0.01 12.60 13.33
C GLN A 36 1.28 12.67 14.13
N VAL A 37 2.18 11.73 13.87
CA VAL A 37 3.51 11.67 14.49
C VAL A 37 4.55 11.81 13.39
N ASP A 38 5.32 12.88 13.47
CA ASP A 38 6.46 13.17 12.59
C ASP A 38 7.75 12.96 13.37
N ILE A 39 8.54 11.96 12.99
CA ILE A 39 9.89 11.77 13.54
C ILE A 39 10.81 12.76 12.82
N ILE A 40 11.33 13.71 13.58
CA ILE A 40 12.11 14.85 13.06
C ILE A 40 13.62 14.71 13.24
N ARG A 41 14.08 13.62 13.88
CA ARG A 41 15.49 13.34 14.13
C ARG A 41 15.86 11.93 13.66
N HIS A 42 17.15 11.74 13.36
CA HIS A 42 17.69 10.43 12.95
C HIS A 42 18.26 9.58 14.12
N GLU A 43 18.12 10.06 15.35
CA GLU A 43 18.56 9.35 16.54
C GLU A 43 17.70 8.09 16.74
N PRO A 44 18.27 7.02 17.31
CA PRO A 44 17.49 5.86 17.71
C PRO A 44 16.44 6.24 18.75
N PHE A 45 15.24 5.67 18.61
CA PHE A 45 14.16 5.85 19.57
C PHE A 45 13.39 4.56 19.77
N SER A 46 12.73 4.45 20.92
CA SER A 46 11.78 3.39 21.24
C SER A 46 10.37 3.92 21.23
N TYR A 47 9.43 3.03 21.05
CA TYR A 47 8.01 3.35 21.07
C TYR A 47 7.21 2.23 21.72
N GLU A 48 6.13 2.60 22.37
CA GLU A 48 5.21 1.66 23.01
C GLU A 48 3.77 2.18 23.02
N PHE A 49 2.84 1.26 22.83
CA PHE A 49 1.41 1.46 22.97
C PHE A 49 0.75 0.21 23.57
N LYS A 50 -0.14 0.41 24.52
CA LYS A 50 -1.08 -0.59 25.02
C LYS A 50 -2.29 0.14 25.59
N GLY A 51 -3.46 -0.06 25.01
CA GLY A 51 -4.65 0.69 25.42
C GLY A 51 -5.95 -0.03 25.14
N PRO A 52 -7.08 0.53 25.58
CA PRO A 52 -8.41 -0.03 25.41
C PRO A 52 -9.00 0.24 24.01
N ARG A 53 -8.35 1.07 23.19
CA ARG A 53 -8.75 1.39 21.82
C ARG A 53 -8.00 0.52 20.83
N HIS A 54 -8.64 0.19 19.70
CA HIS A 54 -7.91 -0.35 18.57
C HIS A 54 -7.02 0.73 17.97
N LEU A 55 -5.83 0.36 17.50
CA LEU A 55 -4.90 1.27 16.88
C LEU A 55 -4.67 0.87 15.41
N LEU A 56 -4.96 1.76 14.49
CA LEU A 56 -4.54 1.68 13.10
C LEU A 56 -3.43 2.71 12.84
N ILE A 57 -2.31 2.25 12.32
CA ILE A 57 -1.15 3.07 11.98
C ILE A 57 -1.04 3.14 10.45
N ALA A 58 -1.20 4.32 9.87
CA ALA A 58 -0.98 4.57 8.44
C ALA A 58 0.37 5.26 8.26
N SER A 59 1.36 4.54 7.76
CA SER A 59 2.72 5.04 7.57
C SER A 59 2.92 5.56 6.15
N GLU A 60 2.96 6.88 5.99
CA GLU A 60 3.17 7.53 4.69
C GLU A 60 4.63 7.42 4.24
N ARG A 61 5.54 7.66 5.18
CA ARG A 61 6.97 7.52 4.99
C ARG A 61 7.58 6.84 6.21
N ALA A 62 8.15 5.67 5.99
CA ALA A 62 8.74 4.89 7.08
C ALA A 62 9.85 3.98 6.55
N GLU A 63 11.10 4.32 6.94
CA GLU A 63 12.29 3.57 6.61
C GLU A 63 13.25 3.62 7.80
N ARG A 64 13.90 2.51 8.12
CA ARG A 64 14.91 2.42 9.17
C ARG A 64 16.18 1.70 8.68
N TYR A 65 17.30 2.08 9.22
CA TYR A 65 18.56 1.34 9.07
C TYR A 65 18.52 0.05 9.87
N ASP A 66 18.03 0.15 11.12
CA ASP A 66 17.96 -0.95 12.07
C ASP A 66 16.78 -0.76 13.02
N GLY A 67 16.38 -1.84 13.68
CA GLY A 67 15.29 -1.82 14.65
C GLY A 67 14.38 -3.02 14.53
N GLU A 68 13.45 -3.09 15.46
CA GLU A 68 12.44 -4.14 15.52
C GLU A 68 11.08 -3.61 15.92
N THR A 69 10.07 -4.36 15.50
CA THR A 69 8.68 -4.10 15.83
C THR A 69 8.08 -5.38 16.38
N LEU A 70 7.44 -5.28 17.52
CA LEU A 70 6.80 -6.39 18.22
C LEU A 70 5.32 -6.04 18.48
N VAL A 71 4.47 -7.04 18.30
CA VAL A 71 3.04 -6.99 18.64
C VAL A 71 2.66 -8.31 19.26
N ASP A 72 1.86 -8.28 20.30
CA ASP A 72 1.33 -9.50 20.91
C ASP A 72 0.63 -10.36 19.85
N GLY A 73 0.95 -11.65 19.82
CA GLY A 73 0.39 -12.61 18.88
C GLY A 73 1.06 -12.65 17.49
N LEU A 74 2.07 -11.82 17.23
CA LEU A 74 2.82 -11.85 15.98
C LEU A 74 4.32 -12.10 16.18
N PRO A 75 5.00 -12.71 15.19
CA PRO A 75 6.45 -12.83 15.22
C PRO A 75 7.12 -11.47 15.13
N ARG A 76 8.30 -11.34 15.75
CA ARG A 76 9.16 -10.14 15.64
C ARG A 76 9.41 -9.77 14.19
N SER A 77 9.29 -8.48 13.87
CA SER A 77 9.56 -7.96 12.53
C SER A 77 10.78 -7.03 12.49
N ASN A 78 11.73 -7.35 11.62
CA ASN A 78 12.92 -6.53 11.32
C ASN A 78 12.77 -5.79 9.97
N ARG A 79 11.54 -5.59 9.51
CA ARG A 79 11.29 -4.93 8.23
C ARG A 79 11.90 -3.53 8.19
N ARG A 80 12.67 -3.22 7.13
CA ARG A 80 13.41 -1.95 7.01
C ARG A 80 12.65 -0.84 6.29
N ALA A 81 11.67 -1.16 5.46
CA ALA A 81 10.88 -0.18 4.72
C ALA A 81 9.42 -0.60 4.67
N TRP A 82 8.51 0.31 5.10
CA TRP A 82 7.06 0.09 5.09
C TRP A 82 6.27 1.36 4.76
N SER A 83 6.87 2.26 3.98
CA SER A 83 6.15 3.43 3.45
C SER A 83 4.90 2.99 2.68
N ARG A 84 3.80 3.73 2.87
CA ARG A 84 2.48 3.42 2.32
C ARG A 84 1.94 2.05 2.77
N ARG A 85 2.23 1.68 4.02
CA ARG A 85 1.70 0.48 4.66
C ARG A 85 1.00 0.86 5.95
N MET A 86 0.09 -0.02 6.35
CA MET A 86 -0.64 0.11 7.60
C MET A 86 -0.30 -1.02 8.55
N SER A 87 -0.51 -0.76 9.84
CA SER A 87 -0.47 -1.80 10.88
C SER A 87 -1.70 -1.64 11.74
N PHE A 88 -2.34 -2.74 12.08
CA PHE A 88 -3.52 -2.77 12.93
C PHE A 88 -3.24 -3.56 14.20
N ILE A 89 -3.48 -2.93 15.33
CA ILE A 89 -3.25 -3.46 16.67
C ILE A 89 -4.60 -3.46 17.39
N PRO A 90 -5.19 -4.63 17.68
CA PRO A 90 -6.43 -4.71 18.43
C PRO A 90 -6.29 -4.14 19.85
N ALA A 91 -7.40 -3.68 20.42
CA ALA A 91 -7.47 -3.22 21.80
C ALA A 91 -6.88 -4.27 22.75
N GLY A 92 -6.12 -3.81 23.75
CA GLY A 92 -5.48 -4.67 24.72
C GLY A 92 -4.15 -5.29 24.28
N HIS A 93 -3.84 -5.35 22.99
CA HIS A 93 -2.54 -5.83 22.50
C HIS A 93 -1.45 -4.80 22.72
N ARG A 94 -0.25 -5.26 23.06
CA ARG A 94 0.94 -4.43 23.19
C ARG A 94 1.61 -4.28 21.83
N PHE A 95 1.93 -3.06 21.44
CA PHE A 95 2.73 -2.70 20.27
C PHE A 95 3.94 -1.93 20.76
N TYR A 96 5.14 -2.43 20.51
CA TYR A 96 6.35 -1.80 20.98
C TYR A 96 7.54 -2.13 20.10
N GLY A 97 8.62 -1.39 20.28
CA GLY A 97 9.82 -1.62 19.53
C GLY A 97 10.80 -0.47 19.62
N TRP A 98 11.84 -0.55 18.81
CA TRP A 98 12.81 0.51 18.65
C TRP A 98 13.23 0.61 17.18
N GLN A 99 13.70 1.77 16.78
CA GLN A 99 14.24 1.95 15.44
C GLN A 99 15.30 3.05 15.36
N LYS A 100 16.27 2.83 14.44
CA LYS A 100 17.20 3.85 13.96
C LYS A 100 16.70 4.30 12.59
N PRO A 101 16.07 5.49 12.47
CA PRO A 101 15.43 5.91 11.23
C PRO A 101 16.48 6.18 10.13
N ARG A 102 16.15 5.73 8.91
CA ARG A 102 16.90 6.07 7.70
C ARG A 102 16.39 7.36 7.07
N ALA A 103 15.10 7.58 7.16
CA ALA A 103 14.42 8.78 6.70
C ALA A 103 13.48 9.28 7.80
N LEU A 104 13.19 10.58 7.79
CA LEU A 104 12.18 11.15 8.69
C LEU A 104 10.86 10.44 8.46
N THR A 105 10.34 9.81 9.49
CA THR A 105 9.11 9.02 9.43
C THR A 105 7.91 9.92 9.61
N ARG A 106 6.86 9.69 8.82
CA ARG A 106 5.56 10.31 8.98
C ARG A 106 4.49 9.24 9.04
N SER A 107 3.76 9.20 10.14
CA SER A 107 2.68 8.23 10.35
C SER A 107 1.48 8.87 11.02
N THR A 108 0.31 8.42 10.63
CA THR A 108 -0.96 8.79 11.27
C THR A 108 -1.44 7.60 12.10
N PHE A 109 -1.72 7.85 13.35
CA PHE A 109 -2.24 6.90 14.33
C PHE A 109 -3.72 7.20 14.52
N LEU A 110 -4.58 6.23 14.30
CA LEU A 110 -6.02 6.31 14.47
C LEU A 110 -6.42 5.36 15.59
N TYR A 111 -6.85 5.93 16.70
CA TYR A 111 -7.34 5.19 17.87
C TYR A 111 -8.86 5.11 17.77
N ILE A 112 -9.39 3.88 17.66
CA ILE A 112 -10.82 3.62 17.46
C ILE A 112 -11.39 3.03 18.75
N ASP A 113 -12.39 3.68 19.29
CA ASP A 113 -13.07 3.22 20.51
C ASP A 113 -14.06 2.09 20.17
N PRO A 114 -13.78 0.83 20.57
CA PRO A 114 -14.69 -0.27 20.28
C PRO A 114 -16.02 -0.18 21.01
N LEU A 115 -16.10 0.60 22.09
CA LEU A 115 -17.29 0.76 22.92
C LEU A 115 -18.14 1.96 22.51
N SER A 116 -17.75 2.68 21.44
CA SER A 116 -18.48 3.85 20.99
C SER A 116 -19.92 3.51 20.59
N PRO A 117 -20.93 4.23 21.11
CA PRO A 117 -22.32 4.00 20.74
C PRO A 117 -22.62 4.29 19.26
N LEU A 118 -21.73 5.01 18.57
CA LEU A 118 -21.86 5.32 17.14
C LEU A 118 -21.67 4.09 16.24
N LEU A 119 -21.07 3.02 16.74
CA LEU A 119 -20.85 1.79 15.95
C LEU A 119 -22.12 0.94 15.79
N GLY A 120 -23.19 1.25 16.55
CA GLY A 120 -24.45 0.53 16.46
C GLY A 120 -24.35 -0.95 16.84
N SER A 121 -25.52 -1.55 17.12
CA SER A 121 -25.60 -2.99 17.45
C SER A 121 -25.44 -3.90 16.23
N GLU A 122 -25.67 -3.39 15.03
CA GLU A 122 -25.62 -4.17 13.80
C GLU A 122 -24.20 -4.59 13.43
N LEU A 123 -23.20 -3.73 13.68
CA LEU A 123 -21.79 -4.01 13.38
C LEU A 123 -21.18 -5.06 14.32
N ARG A 124 -21.75 -5.22 15.53
CA ARG A 124 -21.23 -6.11 16.58
C ARG A 124 -19.72 -5.99 16.80
N PHE A 125 -19.20 -4.77 16.67
CA PHE A 125 -17.76 -4.47 16.62
C PHE A 125 -17.02 -4.99 17.87
N THR A 126 -17.68 -4.99 19.01
CA THR A 126 -17.14 -5.53 20.28
C THR A 126 -17.08 -7.06 20.33
N GLU A 127 -17.85 -7.75 19.49
CA GLU A 127 -17.90 -9.20 19.43
C GLU A 127 -16.87 -9.76 18.42
N VAL A 128 -16.29 -8.89 17.58
CA VAL A 128 -15.30 -9.29 16.58
C VAL A 128 -13.96 -9.58 17.26
N GLU A 129 -13.49 -10.80 17.13
CA GLU A 129 -12.13 -11.18 17.53
C GLU A 129 -11.12 -10.68 16.48
N PHE A 130 -10.67 -9.45 16.65
CA PHE A 130 -9.69 -8.86 15.76
C PHE A 130 -8.31 -9.47 15.91
N LYS A 131 -7.65 -9.74 14.78
CA LYS A 131 -6.26 -10.22 14.75
C LYS A 131 -5.31 -9.08 14.42
N PRO A 132 -4.15 -8.98 15.11
CA PRO A 132 -3.15 -7.97 14.81
C PRO A 132 -2.55 -8.21 13.43
N ARG A 133 -2.22 -7.12 12.72
CA ARG A 133 -1.61 -7.15 11.38
C ARG A 133 -0.53 -6.10 11.26
N LEU A 134 0.64 -6.45 10.73
CA LEU A 134 1.75 -5.53 10.50
C LEU A 134 1.98 -5.33 8.99
N PHE A 135 2.17 -4.07 8.61
CA PHE A 135 2.64 -3.66 7.29
C PHE A 135 1.79 -4.12 6.10
N PHE A 136 0.49 -4.24 6.30
CA PHE A 136 -0.48 -4.56 5.25
C PHE A 136 -0.84 -3.34 4.39
N PHE A 137 -1.53 -3.57 3.30
CA PHE A 137 -2.12 -2.53 2.46
C PHE A 137 -3.54 -2.94 2.05
N ASP A 138 -4.48 -2.09 2.35
CA ASP A 138 -5.85 -2.13 1.85
C ASP A 138 -6.19 -0.72 1.33
N PRO A 139 -6.62 -0.59 0.06
CA PRO A 139 -6.82 0.72 -0.55
C PRO A 139 -7.95 1.52 0.10
N ASP A 140 -9.04 0.85 0.52
CA ASP A 140 -10.20 1.50 1.10
C ASP A 140 -9.86 2.05 2.50
N ILE A 141 -9.26 1.21 3.36
CA ILE A 141 -8.77 1.61 4.68
C ILE A 141 -7.72 2.72 4.57
N TRP A 142 -6.81 2.64 3.59
CA TRP A 142 -5.81 3.68 3.36
C TRP A 142 -6.44 5.02 3.00
N GLU A 143 -7.42 5.02 2.09
CA GLU A 143 -8.12 6.23 1.67
C GLU A 143 -8.90 6.86 2.83
N THR A 144 -9.62 6.06 3.60
CA THR A 144 -10.37 6.50 4.79
C THR A 144 -9.42 7.07 5.85
N ALA A 145 -8.27 6.44 6.09
CA ALA A 145 -7.26 6.94 7.01
C ALA A 145 -6.69 8.31 6.58
N LEU A 146 -6.43 8.51 5.27
CA LEU A 146 -5.97 9.81 4.76
C LEU A 146 -7.05 10.89 4.85
N LYS A 147 -8.33 10.56 4.63
CA LYS A 147 -9.45 11.49 4.83
C LYS A 147 -9.56 11.92 6.29
N LEU A 148 -9.41 11.01 7.24
CA LEU A 148 -9.39 11.31 8.67
C LEU A 148 -8.19 12.19 9.04
N LYS A 149 -6.99 11.86 8.54
CA LYS A 149 -5.80 12.70 8.72
C LYS A 149 -6.01 14.13 8.23
N ALA A 150 -6.62 14.31 7.05
CA ALA A 150 -6.87 15.64 6.49
C ALA A 150 -7.71 16.52 7.42
N GLN A 151 -8.50 15.92 8.31
CA GLN A 151 -9.31 16.66 9.27
C GLN A 151 -8.50 17.22 10.46
N LEU A 152 -7.28 16.73 10.70
CA LEU A 152 -6.38 17.29 11.73
C LEU A 152 -6.05 18.77 11.50
N ALA A 153 -5.99 19.18 10.22
CA ALA A 153 -5.66 20.55 9.84
C ALA A 153 -6.88 21.50 9.79
N SER A 154 -8.10 20.99 9.96
CA SER A 154 -9.33 21.75 9.74
C SER A 154 -10.02 22.10 11.07
N SER A 155 -10.52 23.33 11.19
CA SER A 155 -11.19 23.85 12.41
C SER A 155 -12.72 24.01 12.28
N CYS A 156 -13.36 23.39 11.27
CA CYS A 156 -14.75 23.65 10.94
C CYS A 156 -15.76 22.82 11.81
N ARG A 157 -16.82 23.46 12.31
CA ARG A 157 -17.85 22.82 13.13
C ARG A 157 -18.67 21.72 12.41
N SER A 158 -18.84 21.81 11.08
CA SER A 158 -19.54 20.77 10.29
C SER A 158 -18.71 19.49 10.11
N GLN A 159 -17.49 19.49 10.60
CA GLN A 159 -16.53 18.42 10.49
C GLN A 159 -16.88 17.19 11.34
N LYS A 160 -17.54 17.39 12.50
CA LYS A 160 -17.79 16.29 13.46
C LYS A 160 -18.59 15.16 12.83
N ALA A 161 -19.74 15.46 12.22
CA ALA A 161 -20.57 14.44 11.56
C ALA A 161 -19.85 13.70 10.42
N TYR A 162 -19.03 14.44 9.66
CA TYR A 162 -18.22 13.84 8.61
C TYR A 162 -17.16 12.87 9.15
N VAL A 163 -16.47 13.27 10.23
CA VAL A 163 -15.45 12.42 10.88
C VAL A 163 -16.10 11.20 11.52
N GLU A 164 -17.27 11.37 12.16
CA GLU A 164 -18.04 10.25 12.71
C GLU A 164 -18.43 9.25 11.61
N ALA A 165 -18.91 9.73 10.46
CA ALA A 165 -19.21 8.87 9.31
C ALA A 165 -17.97 8.14 8.76
N LEU A 166 -16.82 8.82 8.67
CA LEU A 166 -15.56 8.20 8.29
C LEU A 166 -15.09 7.15 9.33
N GLY A 167 -15.28 7.42 10.62
CA GLY A 167 -14.97 6.48 11.70
C GLY A 167 -15.82 5.22 11.64
N ILE A 168 -17.12 5.35 11.35
CA ILE A 168 -18.02 4.22 11.13
C ILE A 168 -17.59 3.43 9.90
N ALA A 169 -17.29 4.11 8.77
CA ALA A 169 -16.80 3.47 7.56
C ALA A 169 -15.51 2.67 7.83
N LEU A 170 -14.56 3.27 8.56
CA LEU A 170 -13.31 2.61 8.94
C LEU A 170 -13.56 1.34 9.77
N ALA A 171 -14.51 1.38 10.71
CA ALA A 171 -14.86 0.22 11.53
C ALA A 171 -15.44 -0.93 10.67
N TYR A 172 -16.30 -0.63 9.69
CA TYR A 172 -16.79 -1.61 8.72
C TYR A 172 -15.68 -2.20 7.86
N GLU A 173 -14.78 -1.36 7.36
CA GLU A 173 -13.63 -1.79 6.55
C GLU A 173 -12.69 -2.70 7.34
N LEU A 174 -12.44 -2.39 8.62
CA LEU A 174 -11.62 -3.22 9.51
C LEU A 174 -12.29 -4.57 9.81
N THR A 175 -13.60 -4.60 10.03
CA THR A 175 -14.36 -5.84 10.22
C THR A 175 -14.29 -6.71 8.97
N ARG A 176 -14.56 -6.15 7.79
CA ARG A 176 -14.43 -6.84 6.50
C ARG A 176 -13.02 -7.41 6.30
N MET A 177 -11.98 -6.61 6.58
CA MET A 177 -10.60 -7.06 6.49
C MET A 177 -10.32 -8.24 7.44
N ASN A 178 -10.91 -8.25 8.63
CA ASN A 178 -10.69 -9.29 9.62
C ASN A 178 -11.35 -10.62 9.22
N GLU A 179 -12.48 -10.57 8.52
CA GLU A 179 -13.24 -11.72 8.03
C GLU A 179 -12.63 -12.37 6.78
N ASP A 180 -11.80 -11.64 6.03
CA ASP A 180 -11.15 -12.16 4.82
C ASP A 180 -9.83 -12.88 5.12
N PRO A 181 -9.82 -14.24 5.13
CA PRO A 181 -8.61 -15.02 5.38
C PRO A 181 -7.52 -14.82 4.31
N SER A 182 -7.91 -14.44 3.08
CA SER A 182 -6.98 -14.25 1.96
C SER A 182 -6.10 -13.02 2.14
N SER A 183 -6.57 -12.03 2.91
CA SER A 183 -5.81 -10.83 3.22
C SER A 183 -4.59 -11.11 4.12
N LEU A 184 -4.63 -12.16 4.96
CA LEU A 184 -3.51 -12.56 5.83
C LEU A 184 -2.31 -13.12 5.06
N ALA A 185 -2.57 -13.84 3.95
CA ALA A 185 -1.50 -14.45 3.15
C ALA A 185 -0.71 -13.43 2.31
N SER A 186 -1.32 -12.27 2.02
CA SER A 186 -0.72 -11.19 1.23
C SER A 186 0.31 -10.37 2.01
N ASP A 187 0.12 -10.25 3.33
CA ASP A 187 0.90 -9.31 4.14
C ASP A 187 2.35 -9.74 4.39
N ALA A 188 2.60 -11.06 4.41
CA ALA A 188 3.92 -11.59 4.74
C ALA A 188 4.97 -11.41 3.63
N ARG A 189 4.59 -11.10 2.38
CA ARG A 189 5.49 -11.20 1.21
C ARG A 189 5.57 -9.98 0.29
N GLY A 190 4.77 -8.93 0.46
CA GLY A 190 4.83 -7.70 -0.36
C GLY A 190 4.40 -7.89 -1.82
N GLY A 191 3.77 -9.02 -2.18
CA GLY A 191 3.21 -9.33 -3.48
C GLY A 191 1.76 -8.86 -3.63
N LEU A 192 1.13 -9.27 -4.74
CA LEU A 192 -0.29 -9.05 -5.00
C LEU A 192 -1.14 -10.00 -4.13
N PRO A 193 -2.25 -9.55 -3.55
CA PRO A 193 -3.24 -10.41 -2.90
C PRO A 193 -3.72 -11.52 -3.84
N HIS A 194 -4.10 -12.67 -3.29
CA HIS A 194 -4.52 -13.82 -4.09
C HIS A 194 -5.70 -13.51 -5.03
N TRP A 195 -6.66 -12.72 -4.58
CA TRP A 195 -7.78 -12.30 -5.42
C TRP A 195 -7.36 -11.40 -6.60
N GLN A 196 -6.37 -10.49 -6.39
CA GLN A 196 -5.78 -9.71 -7.48
C GLN A 196 -5.00 -10.61 -8.44
N GLN A 197 -4.23 -11.57 -7.92
CA GLN A 197 -3.54 -12.54 -8.76
C GLN A 197 -4.53 -13.30 -9.64
N LYS A 198 -5.63 -13.81 -9.07
CA LYS A 198 -6.69 -14.52 -9.81
C LYS A 198 -7.34 -13.62 -10.87
N LYS A 199 -7.72 -12.40 -10.49
CA LYS A 199 -8.33 -11.42 -11.41
C LYS A 199 -7.40 -11.06 -12.57
N LEU A 200 -6.11 -10.83 -12.28
CA LEU A 200 -5.10 -10.49 -13.28
C LEU A 200 -4.82 -11.68 -14.21
N THR A 201 -4.68 -12.88 -13.67
CA THR A 201 -4.48 -14.09 -14.47
C THR A 201 -5.66 -14.31 -15.40
N GLN A 202 -6.89 -14.23 -14.89
CA GLN A 202 -8.10 -14.37 -15.71
C GLN A 202 -8.14 -13.32 -16.81
N TYR A 203 -7.91 -12.05 -16.50
CA TYR A 203 -7.88 -10.98 -17.48
C TYR A 203 -6.81 -11.21 -18.57
N ILE A 204 -5.61 -11.64 -18.18
CA ILE A 204 -4.53 -11.94 -19.13
C ILE A 204 -4.92 -13.09 -20.05
N GLU A 205 -5.51 -14.17 -19.52
CA GLU A 205 -5.95 -15.32 -20.33
C GLU A 205 -7.04 -14.95 -21.33
N GLU A 206 -8.00 -14.11 -20.91
CA GLU A 206 -9.10 -13.65 -21.77
C GLU A 206 -8.64 -12.68 -22.88
N HIS A 207 -7.49 -11.99 -22.68
CA HIS A 207 -6.99 -10.94 -23.56
C HIS A 207 -5.61 -11.23 -24.18
N LEU A 208 -5.25 -12.53 -24.32
CA LEU A 208 -3.93 -12.91 -24.86
C LEU A 208 -3.67 -12.37 -26.26
N ALA A 209 -4.71 -12.29 -27.11
CA ALA A 209 -4.62 -11.74 -28.46
C ALA A 209 -4.50 -10.22 -28.52
N ASP A 210 -4.94 -9.53 -27.46
CA ASP A 210 -5.06 -8.09 -27.41
C ASP A 210 -3.75 -7.39 -26.99
N GLU A 211 -3.71 -6.08 -27.15
CA GLU A 211 -2.62 -5.26 -26.65
C GLU A 211 -2.79 -4.96 -25.15
N VAL A 212 -2.32 -5.88 -24.30
CA VAL A 212 -2.38 -5.71 -22.84
C VAL A 212 -1.24 -4.80 -22.38
N SER A 213 -1.59 -3.59 -21.93
CA SER A 213 -0.61 -2.62 -21.44
C SER A 213 -0.31 -2.79 -19.96
N LEU A 214 0.90 -2.36 -19.53
CA LEU A 214 1.25 -2.31 -18.10
C LEU A 214 0.29 -1.40 -17.31
N LEU A 215 -0.19 -0.32 -17.95
CA LEU A 215 -1.13 0.62 -17.33
C LEU A 215 -2.48 -0.02 -17.06
N SER A 216 -3.02 -0.81 -18.02
CA SER A 216 -4.30 -1.50 -17.83
C SER A 216 -4.22 -2.54 -16.70
N LEU A 217 -3.13 -3.32 -16.63
CA LEU A 217 -2.93 -4.30 -15.56
C LEU A 217 -2.74 -3.62 -14.19
N ALA A 218 -1.99 -2.53 -14.13
CA ALA A 218 -1.80 -1.75 -12.91
C ALA A 218 -3.12 -1.12 -12.44
N GLY A 219 -3.95 -0.63 -13.36
CA GLY A 219 -5.30 -0.13 -13.08
C GLY A 219 -6.22 -1.20 -12.49
N LEU A 220 -6.22 -2.43 -13.05
CA LEU A 220 -6.98 -3.57 -12.51
C LEU A 220 -6.56 -3.94 -11.09
N ALA A 221 -5.27 -3.78 -10.78
CA ALA A 221 -4.72 -4.00 -9.45
C ALA A 221 -4.79 -2.75 -8.54
N GLN A 222 -5.34 -1.64 -9.03
CA GLN A 222 -5.40 -0.36 -8.33
C GLN A 222 -4.03 0.10 -7.77
N LEU A 223 -2.97 -0.15 -8.54
CA LEU A 223 -1.60 0.20 -8.19
C LEU A 223 -0.99 1.14 -9.25
N SER A 224 0.01 1.93 -8.84
CA SER A 224 0.83 2.62 -9.84
C SER A 224 1.64 1.60 -10.66
N PRO A 225 1.98 1.87 -11.93
CA PRO A 225 2.75 0.93 -12.78
C PRO A 225 4.05 0.44 -12.15
N TYR A 226 4.73 1.30 -11.41
CA TYR A 226 5.95 0.96 -10.69
C TYR A 226 5.70 -0.03 -9.55
N HIS A 227 4.71 0.24 -8.69
CA HIS A 227 4.37 -0.65 -7.58
C HIS A 227 3.79 -1.97 -8.08
N PHE A 228 2.95 -1.92 -9.11
CA PHE A 228 2.40 -3.10 -9.75
C PHE A 228 3.50 -4.02 -10.30
N SER A 229 4.48 -3.49 -11.06
CA SER A 229 5.57 -4.29 -11.61
C SER A 229 6.36 -5.04 -10.53
N ARG A 230 6.62 -4.39 -9.40
CA ARG A 230 7.33 -5.02 -8.26
C ARG A 230 6.48 -6.07 -7.57
N ALA A 231 5.22 -5.74 -7.25
CA ALA A 231 4.29 -6.67 -6.60
C ALA A 231 3.99 -7.87 -7.48
N PHE A 232 3.80 -7.67 -8.79
CA PHE A 232 3.60 -8.72 -9.76
C PHE A 232 4.81 -9.66 -9.85
N LYS A 233 6.03 -9.11 -10.02
CA LYS A 233 7.25 -9.92 -10.03
C LYS A 233 7.42 -10.73 -8.75
N GLN A 234 7.05 -10.17 -7.62
CA GLN A 234 7.12 -10.86 -6.34
C GLN A 234 6.10 -11.99 -6.22
N SER A 235 4.90 -11.83 -6.79
CA SER A 235 3.84 -12.85 -6.75
C SER A 235 4.02 -13.95 -7.79
N PHE A 236 4.48 -13.59 -8.98
CA PHE A 236 4.58 -14.52 -10.13
C PHE A 236 6.02 -14.93 -10.47
N GLY A 237 7.02 -14.43 -9.75
CA GLY A 237 8.43 -14.74 -9.97
C GLY A 237 9.05 -14.02 -11.18
N MET A 238 8.26 -13.36 -12.02
CA MET A 238 8.71 -12.69 -13.24
C MET A 238 7.94 -11.38 -13.51
N PRO A 239 8.50 -10.43 -14.27
CA PRO A 239 7.83 -9.19 -14.65
C PRO A 239 6.57 -9.43 -15.50
N PRO A 240 5.56 -8.50 -15.45
CA PRO A 240 4.29 -8.66 -16.17
C PRO A 240 4.42 -8.97 -17.66
N HIS A 241 5.32 -8.27 -18.37
CA HIS A 241 5.53 -8.47 -19.81
C HIS A 241 6.08 -9.86 -20.13
N GLN A 242 6.99 -10.38 -19.30
CA GLN A 242 7.53 -11.75 -19.47
C GLN A 242 6.45 -12.79 -19.19
N TYR A 243 5.62 -12.58 -18.19
CA TYR A 243 4.50 -13.44 -17.88
C TYR A 243 3.51 -13.50 -19.05
N LEU A 244 3.08 -12.34 -19.58
CA LEU A 244 2.21 -12.27 -20.76
C LEU A 244 2.81 -13.00 -21.96
N THR A 245 4.10 -12.76 -22.25
CA THR A 245 4.80 -13.44 -23.34
C THR A 245 4.85 -14.96 -23.12
N SER A 246 5.12 -15.44 -21.92
CA SER A 246 5.15 -16.88 -21.61
C SER A 246 3.78 -17.52 -21.82
N ARG A 247 2.69 -16.85 -21.40
CA ARG A 247 1.33 -17.36 -21.61
C ARG A 247 0.97 -17.43 -23.11
N ARG A 248 1.35 -16.41 -23.88
CA ARG A 248 1.18 -16.41 -25.35
C ARG A 248 1.91 -17.57 -26.03
N ILE A 249 3.15 -17.83 -25.61
CA ILE A 249 3.94 -18.95 -26.13
C ILE A 249 3.28 -20.30 -25.75
N GLU A 250 2.83 -20.48 -24.53
CA GLU A 250 2.14 -21.71 -24.13
C GLU A 250 0.84 -21.92 -24.93
N ARG A 251 0.06 -20.86 -25.14
CA ARG A 251 -1.13 -20.94 -25.99
C ARG A 251 -0.79 -21.28 -27.43
N ALA A 252 0.27 -20.67 -27.99
CA ALA A 252 0.77 -20.97 -29.35
C ALA A 252 1.19 -22.44 -29.48
N LYS A 253 1.89 -23.01 -28.50
CA LYS A 253 2.26 -24.45 -28.48
C LYS A 253 1.04 -25.35 -28.54
N THR A 254 0.00 -25.03 -27.78
CA THR A 254 -1.27 -25.78 -27.78
C THR A 254 -1.92 -25.75 -29.17
N LEU A 255 -2.02 -24.56 -29.80
CA LEU A 255 -2.60 -24.42 -31.12
C LEU A 255 -1.76 -25.11 -32.23
N LEU A 256 -0.43 -25.10 -32.10
CA LEU A 256 0.46 -25.85 -33.00
C LEU A 256 0.23 -27.35 -32.91
N ALA A 257 0.00 -27.89 -31.71
CA ALA A 257 -0.27 -29.32 -31.51
C ALA A 257 -1.63 -29.77 -32.11
N GLU A 258 -2.57 -28.85 -32.28
CA GLU A 258 -3.86 -29.13 -32.93
C GLU A 258 -3.78 -29.18 -34.46
N HIS A 259 -2.70 -28.75 -35.09
CA HIS A 259 -2.43 -28.80 -36.55
C HIS A 259 -3.53 -28.19 -37.44
N LYS A 260 -4.31 -27.22 -36.91
CA LYS A 260 -5.44 -26.62 -37.63
C LYS A 260 -5.13 -25.28 -38.28
N LEU A 261 -4.12 -24.59 -37.79
CA LEU A 261 -3.76 -23.24 -38.20
C LEU A 261 -2.30 -23.16 -38.64
N SER A 262 -2.00 -22.24 -39.56
CA SER A 262 -0.62 -21.92 -39.92
C SER A 262 0.11 -21.17 -38.80
N VAL A 263 1.44 -21.21 -38.80
CA VAL A 263 2.27 -20.51 -37.80
C VAL A 263 1.96 -19.00 -37.75
N THR A 264 1.67 -18.40 -38.92
CA THR A 264 1.31 -16.98 -39.03
C THR A 264 -0.04 -16.68 -38.38
N GLU A 265 -1.05 -17.51 -38.64
CA GLU A 265 -2.38 -17.38 -38.03
C GLU A 265 -2.32 -17.57 -36.50
N ILE A 266 -1.55 -18.57 -36.02
CA ILE A 266 -1.32 -18.78 -34.60
C ILE A 266 -0.65 -17.56 -33.98
N GLY A 267 0.38 -16.98 -34.63
CA GLY A 267 1.05 -15.78 -34.14
C GLY A 267 0.08 -14.60 -33.97
N LEU A 268 -0.85 -14.42 -34.90
CA LEU A 268 -1.88 -13.39 -34.79
C LEU A 268 -2.89 -13.68 -33.68
N ASP A 269 -3.34 -14.92 -33.58
CA ASP A 269 -4.34 -15.38 -32.61
C ASP A 269 -3.86 -15.25 -31.15
N VAL A 270 -2.56 -15.39 -30.93
CA VAL A 270 -1.96 -15.23 -29.58
C VAL A 270 -1.35 -13.84 -29.36
N GLY A 271 -1.52 -12.88 -30.27
CA GLY A 271 -1.01 -11.51 -30.15
C GLY A 271 0.52 -11.38 -30.26
N LEU A 272 1.21 -12.39 -30.82
CA LEU A 272 2.61 -12.32 -31.20
C LEU A 272 2.73 -11.70 -32.59
N ARG A 273 2.63 -10.37 -32.67
CA ARG A 273 2.84 -9.68 -33.94
C ARG A 273 4.31 -9.72 -34.32
N PRO A 274 4.66 -10.02 -35.60
CA PRO A 274 6.02 -9.81 -36.06
C PRO A 274 6.36 -8.33 -35.85
N PHE A 275 7.58 -8.05 -35.40
CA PHE A 275 8.08 -6.69 -35.26
C PHE A 275 7.97 -5.98 -36.61
N ALA A 276 6.82 -5.37 -36.89
CA ALA A 276 6.73 -4.37 -37.95
C ALA A 276 7.61 -3.20 -37.50
N ASN A 277 8.69 -2.98 -38.26
CA ASN A 277 9.66 -1.92 -38.10
C ASN A 277 9.11 -0.74 -37.32
N THR A 278 9.64 -0.49 -36.13
CA THR A 278 9.52 0.81 -35.46
C THR A 278 10.00 1.85 -36.46
N PRO A 279 9.16 2.80 -36.92
CA PRO A 279 9.64 3.84 -37.82
C PRO A 279 10.76 4.57 -37.07
N ALA A 280 11.95 4.49 -37.65
CA ALA A 280 13.14 5.19 -37.17
C ALA A 280 12.71 6.64 -36.91
N LYS A 281 12.82 7.12 -35.67
CA LYS A 281 12.68 8.52 -35.33
C LYS A 281 13.53 9.30 -36.33
N ARG A 282 12.90 9.99 -37.27
CA ARG A 282 13.57 10.94 -38.16
C ARG A 282 14.33 11.92 -37.28
N ARG A 283 15.64 11.82 -37.29
CA ARG A 283 16.50 12.90 -36.80
C ARG A 283 16.12 14.14 -37.61
N PRO A 284 15.89 15.30 -37.02
CA PRO A 284 15.75 16.53 -37.76
C PRO A 284 17.07 16.77 -38.49
N THR A 285 17.05 16.72 -39.81
CA THR A 285 18.14 17.14 -40.67
C THR A 285 18.31 18.64 -40.46
N ILE A 286 19.41 19.03 -39.88
CA ILE A 286 19.83 20.43 -39.83
C ILE A 286 20.17 20.78 -41.28
N ALA A 287 19.24 21.42 -41.97
CA ALA A 287 19.49 22.03 -43.28
C ALA A 287 20.43 23.22 -43.04
N ALA A 288 21.61 23.09 -43.62
CA ALA A 288 22.58 24.14 -43.71
C ALA A 288 22.02 25.39 -44.36
N ALA A 289 21.92 26.46 -43.59
CA ALA A 289 21.75 27.81 -44.15
C ALA A 289 23.14 28.29 -44.58
N SER A 290 23.48 28.08 -45.88
CA SER A 290 24.59 28.73 -46.50
C SER A 290 24.11 29.88 -47.37
N HIS A 291 24.62 31.06 -47.09
CA HIS A 291 24.93 32.17 -47.96
C HIS A 291 23.83 32.78 -48.86
N ASN A 292 23.44 33.94 -48.54
CA ASN A 292 23.57 35.00 -49.52
C ASN A 292 23.80 36.39 -48.86
N ARG A 293 25.08 36.82 -48.83
CA ARG A 293 25.43 38.22 -48.81
C ARG A 293 25.49 38.63 -50.29
N LEU A 294 24.88 39.73 -50.60
CA LEU A 294 25.44 40.80 -51.45
C LEU A 294 24.39 41.86 -51.75
N SER A 295 24.66 43.04 -51.25
CA SER A 295 24.80 44.24 -52.06
C SER A 295 23.61 45.16 -52.26
N LYS A 296 23.66 46.33 -51.72
CA LYS A 296 23.75 47.72 -52.26
C LYS A 296 23.21 48.69 -51.23
N ALA A 297 24.02 49.54 -50.68
CA ALA A 297 24.51 50.83 -51.19
C ALA A 297 23.34 51.81 -51.54
N VAL A 298 23.12 52.73 -50.75
CA VAL A 298 23.35 54.19 -50.83
C VAL A 298 22.98 54.76 -49.45
#